data_8c9b8f0bc61dcc080ff6b2d9afb5f005
#
_entry.id   8c9b8f0bc61dcc080ff6b2d9afb5f005
#
_cell.length_a   1.000
_cell.length_b   1.000
_cell.length_c   1.000
_cell.angle_alpha   90.00
_cell.angle_beta   90.00
_cell.angle_gamma   90.00
#
_symmetry.space_group_name_H-M   'P 1'
#
loop_
_entity.id
_entity.type
_entity.pdbx_description
1 polymer ?
#
loop_
_entity_poly.entity_id
_entity_poly.type
_entity_poly.pdbx_seq_one_letter_code
_entity_poly.pdbx_strand_id
1 'polypeptide(L)'
;MEAGERLGFLPGDMREKVDPYLRPIYDALYDFMEARHVDRGLQTGIIEIAPLAFMRGRTLTNAVVLLDEAQNTTSMQMKMFLTRLGENSRMIVTGDPSQIDLPPGQRSGLVEAVEVLDGVEGIGRVTFKDVDVVRHDLVRRIVTAYEKASHGQSDADRNPNPRRRPLA
;
A
#
# COMPACT_ATOMS: atom_id res chain seq x y z
N MET A 1 -5.37 -0.71 4.77
CA MET A 1 -6.53 -0.06 5.45
C MET A 1 -7.02 1.02 4.52
N GLU A 2 -8.21 0.91 4.00
CA GLU A 2 -8.77 1.89 3.07
C GLU A 2 -8.87 3.28 3.74
N ALA A 3 -8.55 4.33 2.98
CA ALA A 3 -8.42 5.71 3.50
C ALA A 3 -9.71 6.35 4.05
N GLY A 4 -10.84 5.62 4.06
CA GLY A 4 -12.15 6.08 4.54
C GLY A 4 -12.67 5.39 5.80
N GLU A 5 -12.08 4.30 6.24
CA GLU A 5 -12.64 3.51 7.34
C GLU A 5 -12.21 4.06 8.71
N ARG A 6 -13.20 4.45 9.48
CA ARG A 6 -13.02 4.89 10.87
C ARG A 6 -13.15 3.70 11.80
N LEU A 7 -12.03 3.12 12.23
CA LEU A 7 -11.97 2.02 13.20
C LEU A 7 -12.80 2.27 14.47
N GLY A 8 -13.10 3.52 14.80
CA GLY A 8 -13.92 3.90 15.96
C GLY A 8 -15.36 3.40 15.95
N PHE A 9 -15.92 3.06 14.78
CA PHE A 9 -17.31 2.59 14.64
C PHE A 9 -17.44 1.07 14.64
N LEU A 10 -16.34 0.32 14.57
CA LEU A 10 -16.40 -1.13 14.64
C LEU A 10 -16.51 -1.59 16.10
N PRO A 11 -17.36 -2.59 16.43
CA PRO A 11 -17.40 -3.20 17.75
C PRO A 11 -16.10 -3.98 18.01
N GLY A 12 -15.73 -4.10 19.29
CA GLY A 12 -14.55 -4.84 19.71
C GLY A 12 -13.36 -3.97 20.15
N ASP A 13 -12.33 -4.61 20.65
CA ASP A 13 -11.08 -3.93 20.99
C ASP A 13 -10.26 -3.54 19.73
N MET A 14 -9.16 -2.80 19.92
CA MET A 14 -8.34 -2.34 18.80
C MET A 14 -7.77 -3.51 17.98
N ARG A 15 -7.47 -4.63 18.62
CA ARG A 15 -6.91 -5.80 17.97
C ARG A 15 -7.94 -6.50 17.10
N GLU A 16 -9.14 -6.71 17.63
CA GLU A 16 -10.28 -7.28 16.89
C GLU A 16 -10.66 -6.42 15.67
N LYS A 17 -10.58 -5.10 15.79
CA LYS A 17 -10.88 -4.16 14.71
C LYS A 17 -9.87 -4.20 13.57
N VAL A 18 -8.63 -4.54 13.85
CA VAL A 18 -7.53 -4.58 12.85
C VAL A 18 -7.41 -5.96 12.22
N ASP A 19 -7.84 -7.02 12.92
CA ASP A 19 -7.67 -8.42 12.48
C ASP A 19 -8.16 -8.71 11.05
N PRO A 20 -9.33 -8.24 10.59
CA PRO A 20 -9.77 -8.45 9.21
C PRO A 20 -8.79 -7.93 8.15
N TYR A 21 -8.10 -6.83 8.44
CA TYR A 21 -7.12 -6.22 7.53
C TYR A 21 -5.77 -6.94 7.55
N LEU A 22 -5.52 -7.75 8.57
CA LEU A 22 -4.29 -8.52 8.70
C LEU A 22 -4.37 -9.88 8.03
N ARG A 23 -5.57 -10.36 7.69
CA ARG A 23 -5.77 -11.67 7.06
C ARG A 23 -4.90 -11.91 5.83
N PRO A 24 -4.80 -10.99 4.86
CA PRO A 24 -3.95 -11.20 3.69
C PRO A 24 -2.47 -11.41 4.05
N ILE A 25 -2.00 -10.77 5.13
CA ILE A 25 -0.63 -10.93 5.62
C ILE A 25 -0.46 -12.31 6.28
N TYR A 26 -1.44 -12.75 7.07
CA TYR A 26 -1.43 -14.10 7.65
C TYR A 26 -1.46 -15.16 6.56
N ASP A 27 -2.34 -15.02 5.57
CA ASP A 27 -2.45 -15.96 4.45
C ASP A 27 -1.10 -16.06 3.71
N ALA A 28 -0.46 -14.92 3.41
CA ALA A 28 0.85 -14.92 2.79
C ALA A 28 1.93 -15.59 3.66
N LEU A 29 1.92 -15.38 4.98
CA LEU A 29 2.85 -16.06 5.88
C LEU A 29 2.66 -17.57 5.85
N TYR A 30 1.41 -18.05 5.87
CA TYR A 30 1.10 -19.49 5.81
C TYR A 30 1.41 -20.11 4.43
N ASP A 31 1.37 -19.33 3.36
CA ASP A 31 1.76 -19.79 2.03
C ASP A 31 3.28 -20.00 1.90
N PHE A 32 4.09 -19.21 2.61
CA PHE A 32 5.55 -19.27 2.52
C PHE A 32 6.23 -20.01 3.67
N MET A 33 5.54 -20.25 4.78
CA MET A 33 6.10 -20.83 5.99
C MET A 33 5.18 -21.94 6.52
N GLU A 34 5.77 -22.94 7.21
CA GLU A 34 4.95 -23.93 7.91
C GLU A 34 4.11 -23.27 9.01
N ALA A 35 2.82 -23.60 9.09
CA ALA A 35 1.87 -23.00 10.03
C ALA A 35 2.40 -22.98 11.48
N ARG A 36 3.02 -24.08 11.94
CA ARG A 36 3.61 -24.16 13.30
C ARG A 36 4.70 -23.11 13.55
N HIS A 37 5.45 -22.70 12.52
CA HIS A 37 6.49 -21.67 12.65
C HIS A 37 5.87 -20.28 12.70
N VAL A 38 4.83 -20.04 11.89
CA VAL A 38 4.06 -18.78 11.92
C VAL A 38 3.39 -18.59 13.27
N ASP A 39 2.64 -19.60 13.75
CA ASP A 39 1.93 -19.53 15.03
C ASP A 39 2.89 -19.29 16.20
N ARG A 40 3.99 -20.04 16.23
CA ARG A 40 5.01 -19.86 17.26
C ARG A 40 5.66 -18.48 17.17
N GLY A 41 5.97 -18.01 15.96
CA GLY A 41 6.56 -16.69 15.72
C GLY A 41 5.68 -15.56 16.24
N LEU A 42 4.38 -15.64 15.96
CA LEU A 42 3.38 -14.68 16.45
C LEU A 42 3.22 -14.74 17.97
N GLN A 43 3.18 -15.96 18.56
CA GLN A 43 3.05 -16.15 20.01
C GLN A 43 4.26 -15.64 20.78
N THR A 44 5.47 -15.83 20.25
CA THR A 44 6.72 -15.45 20.90
C THR A 44 7.16 -14.01 20.57
N GLY A 45 6.44 -13.31 19.68
CA GLY A 45 6.80 -11.97 19.23
C GLY A 45 7.99 -11.92 18.26
N ILE A 46 8.43 -13.07 17.73
CA ILE A 46 9.42 -13.10 16.64
C ILE A 46 8.81 -12.53 15.36
N ILE A 47 7.52 -12.76 15.14
CA ILE A 47 6.71 -12.13 14.10
C ILE A 47 5.77 -11.16 14.80
N GLU A 48 5.87 -9.89 14.44
CA GLU A 48 4.96 -8.84 14.92
C GLU A 48 4.25 -8.21 13.72
N ILE A 49 2.94 -8.13 13.77
CA ILE A 49 2.12 -7.41 12.80
C ILE A 49 1.45 -6.27 13.54
N ALA A 50 1.69 -5.04 13.11
CA ALA A 50 1.19 -3.87 13.81
C ALA A 50 0.80 -2.74 12.84
N PRO A 51 -0.24 -1.96 13.16
CA PRO A 51 -0.55 -0.74 12.43
C PRO A 51 0.61 0.26 12.45
N LEU A 52 0.80 0.97 11.35
CA LEU A 52 1.86 1.97 11.20
C LEU A 52 1.86 3.03 12.33
N ALA A 53 0.69 3.38 12.84
CA ALA A 53 0.54 4.34 13.94
C ALA A 53 1.28 3.91 15.23
N PHE A 54 1.46 2.61 15.46
CA PHE A 54 2.14 2.06 16.64
C PHE A 54 3.66 2.07 16.53
N MET A 55 4.20 2.48 15.39
CA MET A 55 5.65 2.59 15.18
C MET A 55 6.25 3.86 15.77
N ARG A 56 5.41 4.85 16.13
CA ARG A 56 5.91 6.12 16.69
C ARG A 56 6.67 5.90 18.00
N GLY A 57 7.87 6.48 18.10
CA GLY A 57 8.73 6.39 19.28
C GLY A 57 9.51 5.08 19.43
N ARG A 58 9.34 4.13 18.52
CA ARG A 58 10.10 2.87 18.50
C ARG A 58 11.41 3.05 17.74
N THR A 59 12.39 2.22 18.07
CA THR A 59 13.58 1.94 17.24
C THR A 59 13.59 0.45 16.98
N LEU A 60 13.57 0.07 15.70
CA LEU A 60 13.45 -1.33 15.28
C LEU A 60 14.86 -1.86 15.00
N THR A 61 15.40 -2.61 15.95
CA THR A 61 16.75 -3.20 15.90
C THR A 61 16.67 -4.72 15.69
N ASN A 62 17.69 -5.29 15.03
CA ASN A 62 17.81 -6.74 14.77
C ASN A 62 16.55 -7.30 14.08
N ALA A 63 15.97 -6.57 13.14
CA ALA A 63 14.69 -6.89 12.53
C ALA A 63 14.69 -6.71 11.00
N VAL A 64 13.87 -7.52 10.32
CA VAL A 64 13.42 -7.23 8.96
C VAL A 64 12.03 -6.62 9.10
N VAL A 65 11.85 -5.43 8.57
CA VAL A 65 10.61 -4.65 8.68
C VAL A 65 10.03 -4.47 7.29
N LEU A 66 8.77 -4.88 7.11
CA LEU A 66 8.04 -4.72 5.85
C LEU A 66 6.92 -3.71 6.04
N LEU A 67 6.87 -2.70 5.19
CA LEU A 67 5.72 -1.80 5.03
C LEU A 67 5.08 -2.06 3.68
N ASP A 68 3.88 -2.60 3.70
CA ASP A 68 3.09 -2.87 2.49
C ASP A 68 2.05 -1.76 2.26
N GLU A 69 1.54 -1.65 1.01
CA GLU A 69 0.59 -0.62 0.58
C GLU A 69 1.05 0.82 0.92
N ALA A 70 2.35 1.05 0.82
CA ALA A 70 3.00 2.28 1.27
C ALA A 70 2.59 3.53 0.48
N GLN A 71 2.02 3.38 -0.74
CA GLN A 71 1.47 4.49 -1.52
C GLN A 71 0.34 5.23 -0.77
N ASN A 72 -0.32 4.53 0.18
CA ASN A 72 -1.40 5.08 1.00
C ASN A 72 -0.92 5.71 2.31
N THR A 73 0.40 5.88 2.48
CA THR A 73 0.96 6.67 3.57
C THR A 73 1.08 8.13 3.18
N THR A 74 0.90 9.03 4.14
CA THR A 74 1.27 10.43 3.97
C THR A 74 2.79 10.62 4.07
N SER A 75 3.33 11.74 3.58
CA SER A 75 4.75 12.10 3.72
C SER A 75 5.25 12.04 5.16
N MET A 76 4.42 12.51 6.10
CA MET A 76 4.75 12.47 7.53
C MET A 76 4.82 11.04 8.07
N GLN A 77 3.89 10.16 7.67
CA GLN A 77 3.87 8.77 8.08
C GLN A 77 5.07 8.00 7.51
N MET A 78 5.39 8.20 6.24
CA MET A 78 6.54 7.58 5.59
C MET A 78 7.84 8.01 6.28
N LYS A 79 8.06 9.31 6.48
CA LYS A 79 9.24 9.83 7.20
C LYS A 79 9.32 9.26 8.61
N MET A 80 8.20 9.25 9.34
CA MET A 80 8.12 8.68 10.68
C MET A 80 8.54 7.20 10.66
N PHE A 81 8.06 6.40 9.72
CA PHE A 81 8.39 4.99 9.60
C PHE A 81 9.86 4.76 9.27
N LEU A 82 10.38 5.39 8.23
CA LEU A 82 11.76 5.22 7.78
C LEU A 82 12.77 5.59 8.88
N THR A 83 12.45 6.57 9.71
CA THR A 83 13.30 6.95 10.86
C THR A 83 13.21 6.00 12.06
N ARG A 84 12.49 4.88 11.95
CA ARG A 84 12.49 3.79 12.96
C ARG A 84 13.59 2.76 12.74
N LEU A 85 14.29 2.82 11.61
CA LEU A 85 15.37 1.90 11.30
C LEU A 85 16.44 1.97 12.41
N GLY A 86 16.71 0.83 13.02
CA GLY A 86 17.74 0.65 14.03
C GLY A 86 18.88 -0.24 13.56
N GLU A 87 19.83 -0.49 14.45
CA GLU A 87 21.01 -1.31 14.15
C GLU A 87 20.63 -2.73 13.74
N ASN A 88 21.40 -3.32 12.83
CA ASN A 88 21.24 -4.67 12.30
C ASN A 88 19.84 -4.94 11.70
N SER A 89 19.19 -3.90 11.20
CA SER A 89 17.85 -4.01 10.63
C SER A 89 17.82 -3.66 9.15
N ARG A 90 16.83 -4.21 8.47
CA ARG A 90 16.54 -3.90 7.07
C ARG A 90 15.07 -3.50 6.96
N MET A 91 14.79 -2.43 6.21
CA MET A 91 13.44 -2.05 5.84
C MET A 91 13.17 -2.38 4.38
N ILE A 92 11.99 -2.91 4.12
CA ILE A 92 11.45 -3.19 2.79
C ILE A 92 10.14 -2.42 2.72
N VAL A 93 10.01 -1.57 1.70
CA VAL A 93 8.80 -0.77 1.46
C VAL A 93 8.25 -1.16 0.11
N THR A 94 7.01 -1.63 0.09
CA THR A 94 6.30 -2.05 -1.12
C THR A 94 5.08 -1.16 -1.35
N GLY A 95 4.69 -0.98 -2.59
CA GLY A 95 3.50 -0.23 -2.94
C GLY A 95 3.38 0.05 -4.44
N ASP A 96 2.17 0.37 -4.86
CA ASP A 96 1.85 0.70 -6.24
C ASP A 96 1.45 2.18 -6.36
N PRO A 97 2.31 3.04 -6.95
CA PRO A 97 2.01 4.46 -7.12
C PRO A 97 0.76 4.76 -7.98
N SER A 98 0.25 3.78 -8.72
CA SER A 98 -0.98 3.93 -9.50
C SER A 98 -2.26 3.74 -8.68
N GLN A 99 -2.14 3.17 -7.47
CA GLN A 99 -3.26 2.80 -6.59
C GLN A 99 -3.27 3.66 -5.30
N ILE A 100 -3.23 4.97 -5.46
CA ILE A 100 -3.23 5.92 -4.34
C ILE A 100 -4.67 6.25 -3.93
N ASP A 101 -5.06 5.88 -2.69
CA ASP A 101 -6.38 6.12 -2.09
C ASP A 101 -6.36 7.24 -1.02
N LEU A 102 -5.37 8.12 -1.08
CA LEU A 102 -5.29 9.25 -0.17
C LEU A 102 -6.35 10.32 -0.51
N PRO A 103 -6.85 11.06 0.49
CA PRO A 103 -7.74 12.20 0.27
C PRO A 103 -7.15 13.22 -0.71
N PRO A 104 -8.01 13.92 -1.49
CA PRO A 104 -7.55 14.94 -2.42
C PRO A 104 -6.63 15.98 -1.76
N GLY A 105 -5.52 16.28 -2.42
CA GLY A 105 -4.53 17.24 -1.93
C GLY A 105 -3.47 16.66 -0.99
N GLN A 106 -3.56 15.39 -0.61
CA GLN A 106 -2.50 14.70 0.11
C GLN A 106 -1.54 13.99 -0.86
N ARG A 107 -0.26 14.23 -0.68
CA ARG A 107 0.79 13.57 -1.46
C ARG A 107 1.13 12.21 -0.85
N SER A 108 1.31 11.20 -1.70
CA SER A 108 1.77 9.89 -1.29
C SER A 108 3.19 9.95 -0.72
N GLY A 109 3.36 9.42 0.48
CA GLY A 109 4.66 9.33 1.14
C GLY A 109 5.62 8.40 0.40
N LEU A 110 5.13 7.34 -0.26
CA LEU A 110 5.96 6.48 -1.10
C LEU A 110 6.52 7.25 -2.29
N VAL A 111 5.68 7.98 -3.02
CA VAL A 111 6.10 8.75 -4.20
C VAL A 111 7.14 9.79 -3.81
N GLU A 112 6.91 10.53 -2.72
CA GLU A 112 7.87 11.49 -2.20
C GLU A 112 9.17 10.82 -1.76
N ALA A 113 9.11 9.71 -1.03
CA ALA A 113 10.30 9.00 -0.57
C ALA A 113 11.17 8.52 -1.73
N VAL A 114 10.56 8.02 -2.82
CA VAL A 114 11.27 7.60 -4.03
C VAL A 114 12.05 8.75 -4.66
N GLU A 115 11.51 9.97 -4.64
CA GLU A 115 12.17 11.15 -5.19
C GLU A 115 13.27 11.69 -4.26
N VAL A 116 12.96 11.82 -2.97
CA VAL A 116 13.85 12.46 -1.98
C VAL A 116 15.05 11.56 -1.64
N LEU A 117 14.88 10.24 -1.69
CA LEU A 117 15.89 9.28 -1.30
C LEU A 117 16.69 8.72 -2.50
N ASP A 118 16.46 9.25 -3.68
CA ASP A 118 17.21 8.85 -4.87
C ASP A 118 18.70 9.17 -4.69
N GLY A 119 19.57 8.18 -4.93
CA GLY A 119 21.02 8.30 -4.76
C GLY A 119 21.52 8.29 -3.31
N VAL A 120 20.66 8.12 -2.32
CA VAL A 120 21.11 7.96 -0.92
C VAL A 120 21.78 6.59 -0.74
N GLU A 121 23.03 6.59 -0.28
CA GLU A 121 23.79 5.36 -0.04
C GLU A 121 23.05 4.44 0.96
N GLY A 122 23.03 3.15 0.67
CA GLY A 122 22.34 2.16 1.50
C GLY A 122 20.85 1.98 1.15
N ILE A 123 20.32 2.77 0.21
CA ILE A 123 18.94 2.62 -0.28
C ILE A 123 18.94 2.05 -1.69
N GLY A 124 18.29 0.92 -1.89
CA GLY A 124 18.06 0.30 -3.19
C GLY A 124 16.63 0.48 -3.66
N ARG A 125 16.43 0.60 -4.96
CA ARG A 125 15.12 0.69 -5.59
C ARG A 125 14.95 -0.38 -6.65
N VAL A 126 13.78 -1.04 -6.64
CA VAL A 126 13.34 -1.97 -7.68
C VAL A 126 11.98 -1.52 -8.17
N THR A 127 11.83 -1.42 -9.50
CA THR A 127 10.54 -1.08 -10.12
C THR A 127 10.08 -2.26 -10.97
N PHE A 128 8.91 -2.79 -10.68
CA PHE A 128 8.26 -3.81 -11.48
C PHE A 128 7.51 -3.18 -12.66
N LYS A 129 7.46 -3.91 -13.77
CA LYS A 129 6.72 -3.56 -14.98
C LYS A 129 5.53 -4.52 -15.13
N ASP A 130 4.60 -4.19 -16.01
CA ASP A 130 3.43 -5.04 -16.30
C ASP A 130 3.81 -6.49 -16.67
N VAL A 131 4.97 -6.67 -17.29
CA VAL A 131 5.48 -8.01 -17.65
C VAL A 131 5.93 -8.84 -16.45
N ASP A 132 6.24 -8.19 -15.33
CA ASP A 132 6.68 -8.84 -14.10
C ASP A 132 5.50 -9.28 -13.23
N VAL A 133 4.28 -8.82 -13.57
CA VAL A 133 3.07 -9.10 -12.80
C VAL A 133 2.55 -10.50 -13.14
N VAL A 134 2.63 -11.40 -12.17
CA VAL A 134 2.07 -12.75 -12.28
C VAL A 134 0.60 -12.70 -11.86
N ARG A 135 -0.30 -12.79 -12.83
CA ARG A 135 -1.76 -12.83 -12.60
C ARG A 135 -2.39 -13.91 -13.46
N HIS A 136 -3.49 -14.47 -12.97
CA HIS A 136 -4.32 -15.37 -13.77
C HIS A 136 -4.78 -14.66 -15.06
N ASP A 137 -4.75 -15.34 -16.21
CA ASP A 137 -5.05 -14.73 -17.51
C ASP A 137 -6.42 -14.05 -17.59
N LEU A 138 -7.42 -14.62 -16.91
CA LEU A 138 -8.75 -14.01 -16.84
C LEU A 138 -8.70 -12.68 -16.08
N VAL A 139 -7.96 -12.61 -14.98
CA VAL A 139 -7.82 -11.37 -14.19
C VAL A 139 -7.16 -10.27 -15.02
N ARG A 140 -6.10 -10.61 -15.77
CA ARG A 140 -5.45 -9.67 -16.70
C ARG A 140 -6.44 -9.09 -17.72
N ARG A 141 -7.28 -9.95 -18.32
CA ARG A 141 -8.31 -9.52 -19.27
C ARG A 141 -9.39 -8.66 -18.63
N ILE A 142 -9.78 -8.97 -17.39
CA ILE A 142 -10.74 -8.15 -16.63
C ILE A 142 -10.16 -6.76 -16.38
N VAL A 143 -8.95 -6.65 -15.84
CA VAL A 143 -8.29 -5.35 -15.58
C VAL A 143 -8.20 -4.52 -16.86
N THR A 144 -7.70 -5.10 -17.94
CA THR A 144 -7.61 -4.40 -19.25
C THR A 144 -8.99 -3.92 -19.75
N ALA A 145 -10.06 -4.67 -19.52
CA ALA A 145 -11.41 -4.26 -19.89
C ALA A 145 -11.90 -3.04 -19.09
N TYR A 146 -11.65 -3.02 -17.79
CA TYR A 146 -11.99 -1.87 -16.92
C TYR A 146 -11.18 -0.62 -17.27
N GLU A 147 -9.88 -0.76 -17.51
CA GLU A 147 -9.01 0.34 -17.94
C GLU A 147 -9.49 0.98 -19.24
N LYS A 148 -9.86 0.17 -20.25
CA LYS A 148 -10.43 0.67 -21.49
C LYS A 148 -11.76 1.41 -21.30
N ALA A 149 -12.61 0.92 -20.40
CA ALA A 149 -13.89 1.55 -20.11
C ALA A 149 -13.70 2.92 -19.43
N SER A 150 -12.76 3.05 -18.48
CA SER A 150 -12.47 4.31 -17.80
C SER A 150 -11.84 5.36 -18.73
N HIS A 151 -10.97 4.97 -19.66
CA HIS A 151 -10.40 5.88 -20.64
C HIS A 151 -11.44 6.33 -21.69
N GLY A 152 -12.39 5.46 -22.05
CA GLY A 152 -13.47 5.82 -22.98
C GLY A 152 -14.48 6.83 -22.45
N GLN A 153 -14.65 6.92 -21.13
CA GLN A 153 -15.52 7.93 -20.50
C GLN A 153 -14.87 9.31 -20.42
N SER A 154 -13.55 9.40 -20.28
CA SER A 154 -12.85 10.68 -20.24
C SER A 154 -12.83 11.43 -21.58
N ASP A 155 -12.94 10.72 -22.70
CA ASP A 155 -13.02 11.34 -24.04
C ASP A 155 -14.44 11.77 -24.41
N ALA A 156 -15.47 11.13 -23.88
CA ALA A 156 -16.87 11.49 -24.14
C ALA A 156 -17.27 12.81 -23.45
N ASP A 157 -16.70 13.11 -22.27
CA ASP A 157 -16.96 14.36 -21.52
C ASP A 157 -16.19 15.58 -22.08
N ARG A 158 -15.22 15.39 -22.98
CA ARG A 158 -14.42 16.48 -23.57
C ARG A 158 -14.97 17.03 -24.89
N ASN A 159 -16.10 16.52 -25.40
CA ASN A 159 -16.70 17.03 -26.64
C ASN A 159 -17.98 17.80 -26.35
N PRO A 160 -17.94 19.14 -26.14
CA PRO A 160 -19.14 19.96 -26.08
C PRO A 160 -19.69 20.07 -27.48
N ASN A 161 -20.88 19.53 -27.73
CA ASN A 161 -21.67 19.54 -28.94
C ASN A 161 -21.79 20.92 -29.61
N PRO A 162 -21.25 21.17 -30.82
CA PRO A 162 -21.42 22.41 -31.52
C PRO A 162 -22.55 22.30 -32.56
N ARG A 163 -23.82 22.19 -32.14
CA ARG A 163 -24.96 22.41 -33.07
C ARG A 163 -26.17 22.98 -32.34
N ARG A 164 -26.14 24.27 -32.03
CA ARG A 164 -27.38 25.06 -32.07
C ARG A 164 -27.39 25.86 -33.36
N ARG A 165 -28.18 25.40 -34.31
CA ARG A 165 -28.59 26.22 -35.49
C ARG A 165 -29.54 27.31 -34.98
N PRO A 166 -29.40 28.59 -35.39
CA PRO A 166 -30.42 29.59 -35.17
C PRO A 166 -31.59 29.31 -36.13
N LEU A 167 -32.79 29.32 -35.58
CA LEU A 167 -34.02 29.39 -36.36
C LEU A 167 -34.20 30.86 -36.79
N ALA A 168 -34.41 31.05 -38.07
CA ALA A 168 -34.83 32.28 -38.70
C ALA A 168 -36.29 32.57 -38.36
#